data_29c965829596b784c87823b9abb0ace8
#
_entry.id   29c965829596b784c87823b9abb0ace8
#
_cell.length_a   1.000
_cell.length_b   1.000
_cell.length_c   1.000
_cell.angle_alpha   90.00
_cell.angle_beta   90.00
_cell.angle_gamma   90.00
#
_symmetry.space_group_name_H-M   'P 1'
#
loop_
_entity.id
_entity.type
_entity.pdbx_description
1 polymer ?
#
loop_
_entity_poly.entity_id
_entity_poly.type
_entity_poly.pdbx_seq_one_letter_code
_entity_poly.pdbx_strand_id
1 'polypeptide(L)'
;IEIYKKMRPGEPPSVESATSLMDMMFFDMRRYDISAVGRYKYNKKLDIARRITGHKLLETVTDPLTGVVVESADGAPVKVFGNGMVFVDDFSDYLGGMTAEELGVKEKVRFTVLKEIIESGVQGEELKKVFKNRHIDLIPKTIIVDDMLASICYLLNLSHGIGTVDDIDHLGNRRLRCVGELLQNQVRIGFS
;
A
#
# COMPACT_ATOMS: atom_id res chain seq x y z
N ILE A 1 10.98 -7.65 18.67
CA ILE A 1 11.21 -8.28 20.00
C ILE A 1 10.65 -7.40 21.11
N GLU A 2 10.92 -6.10 21.12
CA GLU A 2 10.39 -5.19 22.16
C GLU A 2 8.86 -5.07 22.10
N ILE A 3 8.28 -5.06 20.91
CA ILE A 3 6.83 -5.11 20.70
C ILE A 3 6.27 -6.44 21.25
N TYR A 4 6.94 -7.56 20.94
CA TYR A 4 6.53 -8.88 21.42
C TYR A 4 6.50 -8.94 22.94
N LYS A 5 7.55 -8.47 23.63
CA LYS A 5 7.61 -8.40 25.09
C LYS A 5 6.44 -7.63 25.70
N LYS A 6 6.03 -6.52 25.06
CA LYS A 6 4.90 -5.72 25.55
C LYS A 6 3.55 -6.38 25.29
N MET A 7 3.41 -7.12 24.19
CA MET A 7 2.16 -7.79 23.83
C MET A 7 1.98 -9.12 24.54
N ARG A 8 3.08 -9.80 24.88
CA ARG A 8 3.11 -11.10 25.55
C ARG A 8 4.02 -11.07 26.78
N PRO A 9 3.63 -10.36 27.84
CA PRO A 9 4.41 -10.34 29.08
C PRO A 9 4.45 -11.74 29.70
N GLY A 10 5.65 -12.21 30.04
CA GLY A 10 5.85 -13.53 30.66
C GLY A 10 6.30 -14.63 29.71
N GLU A 11 6.24 -14.44 28.39
CA GLU A 11 6.82 -15.38 27.44
C GLU A 11 8.27 -14.99 27.09
N PRO A 12 9.21 -15.97 27.01
CA PRO A 12 10.57 -15.67 26.59
C PRO A 12 10.60 -15.16 25.14
N PRO A 13 11.12 -13.95 24.89
CA PRO A 13 11.11 -13.36 23.57
C PRO A 13 12.21 -13.99 22.70
N SER A 14 11.82 -14.54 21.54
CA SER A 14 12.75 -14.94 20.48
C SER A 14 12.46 -14.16 19.21
N VAL A 15 13.45 -14.10 18.30
CA VAL A 15 13.24 -13.48 16.97
C VAL A 15 12.16 -14.22 16.20
N GLU A 16 12.17 -15.54 16.28
CA GLU A 16 11.23 -16.42 15.60
C GLU A 16 9.78 -16.21 16.07
N SER A 17 9.55 -16.18 17.39
CA SER A 17 8.21 -15.92 17.93
C SER A 17 7.74 -14.50 17.67
N ALA A 18 8.63 -13.50 17.70
CA ALA A 18 8.29 -12.13 17.37
C ALA A 18 7.93 -11.96 15.88
N THR A 19 8.69 -12.58 14.95
CA THR A 19 8.40 -12.55 13.52
C THR A 19 7.08 -13.24 13.24
N SER A 20 6.86 -14.44 13.79
CA SER A 20 5.60 -15.17 13.63
C SER A 20 4.39 -14.38 14.13
N LEU A 21 4.52 -13.65 15.23
CA LEU A 21 3.44 -12.78 15.71
C LEU A 21 3.16 -11.62 14.74
N MET A 22 4.19 -10.98 14.21
CA MET A 22 4.05 -9.90 13.24
C MET A 22 3.42 -10.38 11.94
N ASP A 23 3.87 -11.53 11.42
CA ASP A 23 3.29 -12.15 10.22
C ASP A 23 1.80 -12.43 10.41
N MET A 24 1.44 -13.03 11.54
CA MET A 24 0.06 -13.33 11.86
C MET A 24 -0.81 -12.08 12.00
N MET A 25 -0.28 -11.00 12.54
CA MET A 25 -1.05 -9.78 12.81
C MET A 25 -1.23 -8.90 11.58
N PHE A 26 -0.22 -8.79 10.72
CA PHE A 26 -0.18 -7.76 9.68
C PHE A 26 -0.07 -8.31 8.26
N PHE A 27 0.55 -9.48 8.08
CA PHE A 27 0.88 -10.01 6.76
C PHE A 27 0.05 -11.21 6.34
N ASP A 28 -0.65 -11.88 7.25
CA ASP A 28 -1.53 -13.01 6.91
C ASP A 28 -2.86 -12.49 6.34
N MET A 29 -3.05 -12.66 5.04
CA MET A 29 -4.28 -12.27 4.31
C MET A 29 -5.55 -12.96 4.81
N ARG A 30 -5.45 -14.08 5.53
CA ARG A 30 -6.61 -14.79 6.11
C ARG A 30 -7.11 -14.10 7.37
N ARG A 31 -6.25 -13.37 8.06
CA ARG A 31 -6.53 -12.73 9.35
C ARG A 31 -6.67 -11.22 9.25
N TYR A 32 -5.97 -10.61 8.30
CA TYR A 32 -5.93 -9.18 8.14
C TYR A 32 -6.19 -8.78 6.68
N ASP A 33 -7.21 -7.96 6.47
CA ASP A 33 -7.52 -7.33 5.19
C ASP A 33 -7.77 -5.84 5.44
N ILE A 34 -6.90 -5.00 4.91
CA ILE A 34 -7.04 -3.53 5.03
C ILE A 34 -8.22 -3.01 4.22
N SER A 35 -8.75 -3.80 3.28
CA SER A 35 -9.77 -3.47 2.31
C SER A 35 -9.40 -2.32 1.35
N ALA A 36 -10.17 -2.14 0.29
CA ALA A 36 -9.97 -1.06 -0.68
C ALA A 36 -10.10 0.33 -0.01
N VAL A 37 -11.08 0.49 0.87
CA VAL A 37 -11.30 1.76 1.60
C VAL A 37 -10.16 2.06 2.57
N GLY A 38 -9.68 1.08 3.31
CA GLY A 38 -8.54 1.24 4.21
C GLY A 38 -7.27 1.60 3.44
N ARG A 39 -6.99 0.90 2.33
CA ARG A 39 -5.85 1.19 1.45
C ARG A 39 -5.95 2.61 0.86
N TYR A 40 -7.11 3.04 0.42
CA TYR A 40 -7.33 4.39 -0.08
C TYR A 40 -7.04 5.45 1.01
N LYS A 41 -7.60 5.30 2.21
CA LYS A 41 -7.37 6.22 3.33
C LYS A 41 -5.90 6.26 3.74
N TYR A 42 -5.27 5.10 3.80
CA TYR A 42 -3.87 4.98 4.14
C TYR A 42 -2.97 5.71 3.14
N ASN A 43 -3.16 5.45 1.84
CA ASN A 43 -2.43 6.12 0.78
C ASN A 43 -2.69 7.63 0.77
N LYS A 44 -3.93 8.06 1.05
CA LYS A 44 -4.27 9.49 1.17
C LYS A 44 -3.53 10.15 2.34
N LYS A 45 -3.41 9.46 3.47
CA LYS A 45 -2.70 9.99 4.64
C LYS A 45 -1.21 10.09 4.40
N LEU A 46 -0.63 9.13 3.72
CA LEU A 46 0.79 9.09 3.37
C LEU A 46 1.12 9.93 2.11
N ASP A 47 0.21 10.80 1.66
CA ASP A 47 0.38 11.67 0.51
C ASP A 47 1.36 12.84 0.79
N ILE A 48 2.54 12.54 1.32
CA ILE A 48 3.66 13.48 1.48
C ILE A 48 4.76 13.09 0.47
N ALA A 49 4.36 12.81 -0.74
CA ALA A 49 5.30 12.48 -1.79
C ALA A 49 5.80 13.74 -2.48
N ARG A 50 7.09 13.79 -2.75
CA ARG A 50 7.71 14.84 -3.56
C ARG A 50 7.61 14.47 -5.03
N ARG A 51 7.56 15.50 -5.87
CA ARG A 51 7.86 15.38 -7.30
C ARG A 51 9.32 15.70 -7.50
N ILE A 52 10.05 14.80 -8.16
CA ILE A 52 11.45 15.01 -8.54
C ILE A 52 11.54 15.01 -10.06
N THR A 53 12.36 15.88 -10.60
CA THR A 53 12.59 16.04 -12.04
C THR A 53 14.01 15.60 -12.39
N GLY A 54 14.23 15.12 -13.60
CA GLY A 54 15.55 14.85 -14.16
C GLY A 54 15.99 13.39 -14.15
N HIS A 55 15.10 12.45 -13.79
CA HIS A 55 15.40 11.01 -13.79
C HIS A 55 14.60 10.25 -14.83
N LYS A 56 15.11 9.14 -15.29
CA LYS A 56 14.43 8.24 -16.22
C LYS A 56 13.46 7.33 -15.47
N LEU A 57 12.40 6.87 -16.16
CA LEU A 57 11.35 6.05 -15.59
C LEU A 57 11.83 4.86 -14.73
N LEU A 58 12.79 4.13 -15.22
CA LEU A 58 13.27 2.91 -14.56
C LEU A 58 14.37 3.17 -13.53
N GLU A 59 14.78 4.42 -13.36
CA GLU A 59 15.70 4.82 -12.32
C GLU A 59 14.93 5.21 -11.06
N THR A 60 15.29 4.62 -9.95
CA THR A 60 14.76 4.96 -8.64
C THR A 60 15.77 5.78 -7.87
N VAL A 61 15.35 6.94 -7.39
CA VAL A 61 16.16 7.78 -6.51
C VAL A 61 15.58 7.67 -5.10
N THR A 62 16.43 7.35 -4.15
CA THR A 62 16.04 7.29 -2.75
C THR A 62 16.02 8.72 -2.17
N ASP A 63 14.85 9.22 -1.86
CA ASP A 63 14.69 10.44 -1.09
C ASP A 63 14.83 10.07 0.41
N PRO A 64 15.73 10.72 1.16
CA PRO A 64 15.93 10.42 2.57
C PRO A 64 14.68 10.64 3.44
N LEU A 65 13.68 11.37 2.95
CA LEU A 65 12.44 11.63 3.70
C LEU A 65 11.27 10.72 3.29
N THR A 66 11.19 10.36 2.01
CA THR A 66 10.03 9.65 1.45
C THR A 66 10.35 8.27 0.89
N GLY A 67 11.63 7.89 0.84
CA GLY A 67 12.08 6.61 0.31
C GLY A 67 12.38 6.65 -1.18
N VAL A 68 11.48 6.21 -2.03
CA VAL A 68 11.72 6.02 -3.46
C VAL A 68 10.96 7.03 -4.29
N VAL A 69 11.67 7.70 -5.18
CA VAL A 69 11.10 8.62 -6.15
C VAL A 69 11.37 8.11 -7.56
N VAL A 70 10.38 8.25 -8.44
CA VAL A 70 10.43 7.78 -9.82
C VAL A 70 10.02 8.90 -10.75
N GLU A 71 10.74 9.03 -11.86
CA GLU A 71 10.39 9.95 -12.94
C GLU A 71 10.09 9.19 -14.24
N SER A 72 9.27 9.78 -15.09
CA SER A 72 9.01 9.24 -16.41
C SER A 72 10.21 9.42 -17.34
N ALA A 73 10.31 8.61 -18.41
CA ALA A 73 11.39 8.70 -19.38
C ALA A 73 11.44 10.06 -20.10
N ASP A 74 10.31 10.76 -20.16
CA ASP A 74 10.21 12.08 -20.76
C ASP A 74 10.63 13.22 -19.84
N GLY A 75 11.09 12.88 -18.62
CA GLY A 75 11.45 13.86 -17.59
C GLY A 75 10.23 14.49 -16.90
N ALA A 76 9.02 14.05 -17.21
CA ALA A 76 7.83 14.46 -16.50
C ALA A 76 7.81 13.82 -15.10
N PRO A 77 7.64 14.59 -14.03
CA PRO A 77 7.70 14.04 -12.67
C PRO A 77 6.48 13.16 -12.40
N VAL A 78 6.72 11.96 -11.92
CA VAL A 78 5.69 11.03 -11.47
C VAL A 78 5.51 11.14 -9.97
N LYS A 79 4.26 11.17 -9.50
CA LYS A 79 3.97 11.21 -8.08
C LYS A 79 4.07 9.81 -7.48
N VAL A 80 5.08 9.62 -6.62
CA VAL A 80 5.22 8.41 -5.81
C VAL A 80 4.81 8.72 -4.38
N PHE A 81 3.92 7.92 -3.81
CA PHE A 81 3.51 8.06 -2.42
C PHE A 81 4.60 7.52 -1.48
N GLY A 82 4.60 7.98 -0.22
CA GLY A 82 5.62 7.61 0.74
C GLY A 82 5.78 6.11 0.99
N ASN A 83 4.76 5.31 0.66
CA ASN A 83 4.77 3.85 0.71
C ASN A 83 5.06 3.17 -0.63
N GLY A 84 5.62 3.88 -1.60
CA GLY A 84 5.99 3.34 -2.91
C GLY A 84 4.80 3.05 -3.85
N MET A 85 3.63 3.59 -3.57
CA MET A 85 2.45 3.47 -4.44
C MET A 85 2.46 4.56 -5.51
N VAL A 86 1.96 4.21 -6.71
CA VAL A 86 1.87 5.11 -7.87
C VAL A 86 0.50 4.98 -8.54
N PHE A 87 0.14 5.98 -9.34
CA PHE A 87 -1.00 5.86 -10.25
C PHE A 87 -0.57 5.11 -11.51
N VAL A 88 -1.41 4.19 -11.98
CA VAL A 88 -1.15 3.43 -13.22
C VAL A 88 -1.17 4.35 -14.43
N ASP A 89 -2.07 5.34 -14.44
CA ASP A 89 -2.23 6.26 -15.57
C ASP A 89 -0.99 7.12 -15.84
N ASP A 90 -0.17 7.38 -14.82
CA ASP A 90 1.12 8.09 -14.98
C ASP A 90 2.13 7.27 -15.83
N PHE A 91 1.86 5.99 -16.05
CA PHE A 91 2.71 5.07 -16.81
C PHE A 91 2.03 4.53 -18.08
N SER A 92 0.94 5.14 -18.54
CA SER A 92 0.17 4.68 -19.70
C SER A 92 1.03 4.51 -20.96
N ASP A 93 1.98 5.40 -21.21
CA ASP A 93 2.88 5.35 -22.37
C ASP A 93 3.71 4.04 -22.41
N TYR A 94 4.06 3.52 -21.25
CA TYR A 94 4.81 2.25 -21.12
C TYR A 94 3.92 1.01 -21.11
N LEU A 95 2.61 1.22 -20.93
CA LEU A 95 1.59 0.18 -20.91
C LEU A 95 0.81 0.08 -22.23
N GLY A 96 1.40 0.62 -23.33
CA GLY A 96 0.78 0.59 -24.65
C GLY A 96 -0.44 1.51 -24.77
N GLY A 97 -0.48 2.61 -24.01
CA GLY A 97 -1.58 3.58 -24.00
C GLY A 97 -2.81 3.14 -23.21
N MET A 98 -2.72 2.02 -22.48
CA MET A 98 -3.83 1.52 -21.66
C MET A 98 -4.00 2.33 -20.39
N THR A 99 -5.25 2.62 -20.04
CA THR A 99 -5.64 3.29 -18.80
C THR A 99 -5.79 2.29 -17.65
N ALA A 100 -5.77 2.79 -16.42
CA ALA A 100 -6.01 1.99 -15.22
C ALA A 100 -7.36 1.28 -15.26
N GLU A 101 -8.39 1.92 -15.82
CA GLU A 101 -9.74 1.34 -15.95
C GLU A 101 -9.76 0.14 -16.91
N GLU A 102 -9.07 0.24 -18.05
CA GLU A 102 -8.95 -0.86 -19.03
C GLU A 102 -8.16 -2.06 -18.48
N LEU A 103 -7.21 -1.79 -17.57
CA LEU A 103 -6.44 -2.81 -16.85
C LEU A 103 -7.18 -3.37 -15.63
N GLY A 104 -8.39 -2.84 -15.33
CA GLY A 104 -9.20 -3.27 -14.19
C GLY A 104 -8.69 -2.84 -12.82
N VAL A 105 -7.89 -1.77 -12.78
CA VAL A 105 -7.29 -1.22 -11.57
C VAL A 105 -7.96 0.10 -11.22
N LYS A 106 -8.51 0.20 -10.00
CA LYS A 106 -9.16 1.43 -9.51
C LYS A 106 -8.34 2.18 -8.46
N GLU A 107 -7.33 1.55 -7.95
CA GLU A 107 -6.52 2.06 -6.85
C GLU A 107 -5.08 2.26 -7.31
N LYS A 108 -4.30 2.90 -6.45
CA LYS A 108 -2.86 3.02 -6.63
C LYS A 108 -2.20 1.65 -6.49
N VAL A 109 -1.15 1.41 -7.26
CA VAL A 109 -0.43 0.14 -7.30
C VAL A 109 1.00 0.28 -6.78
N ARG A 110 1.59 -0.82 -6.35
CA ARG A 110 3.01 -0.85 -5.96
C ARG A 110 3.89 -0.63 -7.18
N PHE A 111 4.75 0.39 -7.10
CA PHE A 111 5.67 0.72 -8.18
C PHE A 111 6.64 -0.42 -8.50
N THR A 112 7.17 -1.11 -7.49
CA THR A 112 8.10 -2.22 -7.70
C THR A 112 7.52 -3.32 -8.58
N VAL A 113 6.27 -3.68 -8.35
CA VAL A 113 5.56 -4.70 -9.14
C VAL A 113 5.19 -4.17 -10.53
N LEU A 114 4.75 -2.91 -10.61
CA LEU A 114 4.47 -2.26 -11.90
C LEU A 114 5.73 -2.19 -12.78
N LYS A 115 6.87 -1.83 -12.19
CA LYS A 115 8.16 -1.79 -12.86
C LYS A 115 8.52 -3.15 -13.45
N GLU A 116 8.41 -4.23 -12.70
CA GLU A 116 8.65 -5.60 -13.20
C GLU A 116 7.75 -5.95 -14.38
N ILE A 117 6.47 -5.53 -14.35
CA ILE A 117 5.53 -5.75 -15.45
C ILE A 117 5.96 -4.97 -16.69
N ILE A 118 6.35 -3.71 -16.54
CA ILE A 118 6.84 -2.87 -17.64
C ILE A 118 8.12 -3.48 -18.24
N GLU A 119 9.06 -3.88 -17.41
CA GLU A 119 10.33 -4.49 -17.84
C GLU A 119 10.13 -5.84 -18.55
N SER A 120 9.06 -6.56 -18.26
CA SER A 120 8.71 -7.81 -18.97
C SER A 120 8.31 -7.61 -20.42
N GLY A 121 8.02 -6.36 -20.84
CA GLY A 121 7.67 -6.00 -22.22
C GLY A 121 6.34 -6.56 -22.72
N VAL A 122 5.49 -7.08 -21.85
CA VAL A 122 4.18 -7.64 -22.20
C VAL A 122 3.22 -6.53 -22.59
N GLN A 123 2.45 -6.69 -23.66
CA GLN A 123 1.51 -5.69 -24.17
C GLN A 123 0.15 -6.30 -24.52
N GLY A 124 -0.85 -5.44 -24.71
CA GLY A 124 -2.17 -5.82 -25.20
C GLY A 124 -2.95 -6.71 -24.23
N GLU A 125 -3.61 -7.73 -24.75
CA GLU A 125 -4.45 -8.63 -23.93
C GLU A 125 -3.66 -9.47 -22.94
N GLU A 126 -2.39 -9.74 -23.21
CA GLU A 126 -1.52 -10.45 -22.25
C GLU A 126 -1.21 -9.57 -21.04
N LEU A 127 -1.07 -8.27 -21.24
CA LEU A 127 -0.89 -7.32 -20.15
C LEU A 127 -2.08 -7.34 -19.18
N LYS A 128 -3.32 -7.37 -19.69
CA LYS A 128 -4.52 -7.49 -18.86
C LYS A 128 -4.54 -8.78 -18.04
N LYS A 129 -4.10 -9.89 -18.64
CA LYS A 129 -3.98 -11.18 -17.92
C LYS A 129 -2.93 -11.10 -16.80
N VAL A 130 -1.78 -10.46 -17.08
CA VAL A 130 -0.73 -10.27 -16.07
C VAL A 130 -1.23 -9.40 -14.91
N PHE A 131 -1.89 -8.28 -15.19
CA PHE A 131 -2.49 -7.42 -14.16
C PHE A 131 -3.52 -8.17 -13.32
N LYS A 132 -4.38 -8.97 -13.95
CA LYS A 132 -5.36 -9.80 -13.24
C LYS A 132 -4.70 -10.85 -12.34
N ASN A 133 -3.67 -11.53 -12.84
CA ASN A 133 -2.98 -12.58 -12.09
C ASN A 133 -2.16 -12.00 -10.92
N ARG A 134 -1.55 -10.82 -11.11
CA ARG A 134 -0.73 -10.15 -10.10
C ARG A 134 -1.48 -9.07 -9.31
N HIS A 135 -2.80 -9.09 -9.36
CA HIS A 135 -3.64 -8.06 -8.71
C HIS A 135 -3.35 -7.94 -7.21
N ILE A 136 -3.13 -9.05 -6.51
CA ILE A 136 -2.82 -9.05 -5.07
C ILE A 136 -1.44 -8.46 -4.78
N ASP A 137 -0.48 -8.65 -5.68
CA ASP A 137 0.87 -8.09 -5.53
C ASP A 137 0.86 -6.58 -5.83
N LEU A 138 0.08 -6.16 -6.84
CA LEU A 138 -0.11 -4.76 -7.22
C LEU A 138 -0.85 -3.98 -6.14
N ILE A 139 -1.94 -4.57 -5.61
CA ILE A 139 -2.81 -3.95 -4.60
C ILE A 139 -2.89 -4.89 -3.39
N PRO A 140 -1.89 -4.85 -2.51
CA PRO A 140 -1.84 -5.77 -1.36
C PRO A 140 -3.01 -5.51 -0.41
N LYS A 141 -3.66 -6.59 0.01
CA LYS A 141 -4.74 -6.56 1.00
C LYS A 141 -4.24 -6.43 2.42
N THR A 142 -2.99 -6.74 2.65
CA THR A 142 -2.33 -6.61 3.94
C THR A 142 -1.50 -5.33 4.01
N ILE A 143 -1.01 -4.99 5.19
CA ILE A 143 0.04 -3.98 5.36
C ILE A 143 1.32 -4.55 4.75
N ILE A 144 2.09 -3.72 4.07
CA ILE A 144 3.42 -4.04 3.54
C ILE A 144 4.50 -3.33 4.36
N VAL A 145 5.73 -3.79 4.23
CA VAL A 145 6.88 -3.20 4.95
C VAL A 145 7.04 -1.71 4.61
N ASP A 146 6.83 -1.35 3.35
CA ASP A 146 6.89 0.05 2.89
C ASP A 146 5.85 0.93 3.59
N ASP A 147 4.65 0.39 3.86
CA ASP A 147 3.63 1.09 4.64
C ASP A 147 4.10 1.36 6.08
N MET A 148 4.77 0.41 6.70
CA MET A 148 5.30 0.57 8.07
C MET A 148 6.38 1.65 8.12
N LEU A 149 7.33 1.61 7.19
CA LEU A 149 8.38 2.61 7.08
C LEU A 149 7.80 4.00 6.82
N ALA A 150 6.87 4.11 5.89
CA ALA A 150 6.20 5.37 5.58
C ALA A 150 5.42 5.91 6.79
N SER A 151 4.79 5.04 7.59
CA SER A 151 4.10 5.45 8.82
C SER A 151 5.06 6.01 9.87
N ILE A 152 6.22 5.37 10.03
CA ILE A 152 7.27 5.85 10.94
C ILE A 152 7.79 7.21 10.48
N CYS A 153 8.07 7.37 9.18
CA CYS A 153 8.48 8.64 8.61
C CYS A 153 7.41 9.72 8.79
N TYR A 154 6.13 9.36 8.60
CA TYR A 154 5.02 10.29 8.84
C TYR A 154 4.96 10.76 10.30
N LEU A 155 5.12 9.85 11.26
CA LEU A 155 5.15 10.19 12.68
C LEU A 155 6.32 11.11 13.03
N LEU A 156 7.50 10.87 12.45
CA LEU A 156 8.65 11.75 12.62
C LEU A 156 8.39 13.15 12.02
N ASN A 157 7.76 13.20 10.85
CA ASN A 157 7.40 14.47 10.22
C ASN A 157 6.38 15.26 11.05
N LEU A 158 5.41 14.60 11.68
CA LEU A 158 4.46 15.24 12.60
C LEU A 158 5.16 15.93 13.77
N SER A 159 6.25 15.37 14.31
CA SER A 159 7.02 16.00 15.38
C SER A 159 7.70 17.32 14.94
N HIS A 160 7.88 17.50 13.62
CA HIS A 160 8.42 18.71 13.00
C HIS A 160 7.34 19.62 12.41
N GLY A 161 6.07 19.38 12.71
CA GLY A 161 4.96 20.20 12.20
C GLY A 161 4.58 19.93 10.74
N ILE A 162 5.07 18.84 10.14
CA ILE A 162 4.74 18.43 8.77
C ILE A 162 3.67 17.33 8.83
N GLY A 163 2.53 17.57 8.21
CA GLY A 163 1.38 16.65 8.22
C GLY A 163 0.27 17.13 9.17
N THR A 164 -0.72 16.28 9.36
CA THR A 164 -1.89 16.57 10.20
C THR A 164 -2.21 15.41 11.11
N VAL A 165 -2.56 15.70 12.35
CA VAL A 165 -3.08 14.69 13.29
C VAL A 165 -4.54 14.41 12.95
N ASP A 166 -4.93 13.13 12.99
CA ASP A 166 -6.32 12.74 12.79
C ASP A 166 -7.12 12.82 14.10
N ASP A 167 -8.34 13.31 13.98
CA ASP A 167 -9.32 13.20 15.08
C ASP A 167 -9.87 11.77 15.10
N ILE A 168 -9.62 11.06 16.20
CA ILE A 168 -10.05 9.68 16.39
C ILE A 168 -11.58 9.57 16.47
N ASP A 169 -12.28 10.59 16.92
CA ASP A 169 -13.73 10.59 17.10
C ASP A 169 -14.49 11.04 15.85
N HIS A 170 -13.79 11.59 14.87
CA HIS A 170 -14.40 11.99 13.61
C HIS A 170 -15.00 10.79 12.88
N LEU A 171 -16.29 10.87 12.49
CA LEU A 171 -16.99 9.77 11.81
C LEU A 171 -16.36 9.33 10.48
N GLY A 172 -15.58 10.18 9.85
CA GLY A 172 -14.75 9.79 8.70
C GLY A 172 -13.63 8.79 9.03
N ASN A 173 -13.20 8.70 10.28
CA ASN A 173 -12.15 7.82 10.77
C ASN A 173 -12.70 6.60 11.54
N ARG A 174 -13.97 6.63 11.93
CA ARG A 174 -14.64 5.53 12.61
C ARG A 174 -15.56 4.79 11.66
N ARG A 175 -15.37 3.47 11.58
CA ARG A 175 -16.27 2.61 10.82
C ARG A 175 -17.49 2.24 11.66
N LEU A 176 -18.67 2.43 11.07
CA LEU A 176 -19.93 1.96 11.63
C LEU A 176 -20.31 0.61 11.01
N ARG A 177 -20.72 -0.34 11.83
CA ARG A 177 -21.28 -1.61 11.37
C ARG A 177 -22.79 -1.45 11.18
N CYS A 178 -23.24 -1.62 9.93
CA CYS A 178 -24.65 -1.57 9.61
C CYS A 178 -25.32 -2.94 9.82
N VAL A 179 -26.66 -2.94 9.84
CA VAL A 179 -27.49 -4.13 10.09
C VAL A 179 -27.12 -5.29 9.16
N GLY A 180 -26.87 -5.02 7.87
CA GLY A 180 -26.50 -6.07 6.90
C GLY A 180 -25.22 -6.82 7.28
N GLU A 181 -24.19 -6.11 7.73
CA GLU A 181 -22.93 -6.71 8.17
C GLU A 181 -23.12 -7.54 9.47
N LEU A 182 -23.92 -7.02 10.40
CA LEU A 182 -24.21 -7.72 11.65
C LEU A 182 -24.99 -9.01 11.40
N LEU A 183 -25.99 -8.98 10.53
CA LEU A 183 -26.77 -10.15 10.14
C LEU A 183 -25.90 -11.18 9.40
N GLN A 184 -25.06 -10.73 8.46
CA GLN A 184 -24.14 -11.60 7.75
C GLN A 184 -23.21 -12.36 8.71
N ASN A 185 -22.68 -11.67 9.72
CA ASN A 185 -21.81 -12.30 10.72
C ASN A 185 -22.57 -13.36 11.54
N GLN A 186 -23.81 -13.08 11.94
CA GLN A 186 -24.64 -14.04 12.69
C GLN A 186 -24.98 -15.25 11.83
N VAL A 187 -25.33 -15.05 10.57
CA VAL A 187 -25.60 -16.15 9.63
C VAL A 187 -24.35 -17.02 9.44
N ARG A 188 -23.19 -16.39 9.29
CA ARG A 188 -21.91 -17.14 9.16
C ARG A 188 -21.62 -18.00 10.39
N ILE A 189 -21.84 -17.47 11.60
CA ILE A 189 -21.67 -18.22 12.85
C ILE A 189 -22.67 -19.39 12.93
N GLY A 190 -23.91 -19.17 12.47
CA GLY A 190 -24.94 -20.23 12.49
C GLY A 190 -24.72 -21.35 11.49
N PHE A 191 -23.90 -21.15 10.44
CA PHE A 191 -23.57 -22.16 9.44
C PHE A 191 -22.18 -22.78 9.63
N SER A 192 -21.39 -22.36 10.58
CA SER A 192 -20.11 -22.97 10.95
C SER A 192 -20.25 -23.91 12.14
#